data_8ed4221bc6965e0885b1ec81b51e59e2
#
_entry.id   8ed4221bc6965e0885b1ec81b51e59e2
#
_cell.length_a   1.000
_cell.length_b   1.000
_cell.length_c   1.000
_cell.angle_alpha   90.00
_cell.angle_beta   90.00
_cell.angle_gamma   90.00
#
_symmetry.space_group_name_H-M   'P 1'
#
loop_
_entity.id
_entity.type
_entity.pdbx_description
1 polymer ?
#
loop_
_entity_poly.entity_id
_entity_poly.type
_entity_poly.pdbx_seq_one_letter_code
_entity_poly.pdbx_strand_id
1 'polypeptide(L)'
;MTTPETEQLPGYLFLKYVLDTLVEDHDQLVVEATMDQMGVLLTVQVSERDMGKLIGKNGQTVKALRTLLRIIGGTASQRVNLKILEPLKP
;
A
#
# COMPACT_ATOMS: atom_id res chain seq x y z
N MET A 1 8.81 -8.85 7.76
CA MET A 1 9.68 -9.43 6.74
C MET A 1 8.81 -9.98 5.60
N THR A 2 9.14 -9.63 4.36
CA THR A 2 8.36 -10.09 3.22
C THR A 2 8.76 -11.49 2.82
N THR A 3 7.79 -12.28 2.36
CA THR A 3 8.05 -13.62 1.83
C THR A 3 8.01 -13.56 0.30
N PRO A 4 8.60 -14.55 -0.38
CA PRO A 4 8.49 -14.61 -1.83
C PRO A 4 7.03 -14.61 -2.31
N GLU A 5 6.14 -15.28 -1.59
CA GLU A 5 4.73 -15.29 -1.94
C GLU A 5 4.13 -13.89 -1.88
N THR A 6 4.47 -13.11 -0.84
CA THR A 6 4.00 -11.74 -0.71
C THR A 6 4.47 -10.89 -1.87
N GLU A 7 5.74 -11.04 -2.25
CA GLU A 7 6.31 -10.26 -3.34
C GLU A 7 5.65 -10.55 -4.68
N GLN A 8 5.08 -11.73 -4.84
CA GLN A 8 4.41 -12.12 -6.09
C GLN A 8 2.97 -11.63 -6.17
N LEU A 9 2.40 -11.15 -5.07
CA LEU A 9 1.02 -10.67 -5.09
C LEU A 9 0.94 -9.37 -5.89
N PRO A 10 -0.09 -9.24 -6.75
CA PRO A 10 -0.20 -8.05 -7.61
C PRO A 10 -0.22 -6.78 -6.80
N GLY A 11 0.59 -5.81 -7.21
CA GLY A 11 0.62 -4.48 -6.63
C GLY A 11 1.54 -4.32 -5.45
N TYR A 12 2.02 -5.41 -4.84
CA TYR A 12 2.82 -5.29 -3.63
C TYR A 12 4.16 -4.57 -3.89
N LEU A 13 4.93 -5.04 -4.86
CA LEU A 13 6.23 -4.43 -5.16
C LEU A 13 6.09 -3.01 -5.65
N PHE A 14 5.07 -2.75 -6.47
CA PHE A 14 4.79 -1.40 -6.93
C PHE A 14 4.53 -0.47 -5.75
N LEU A 15 3.63 -0.87 -4.86
CA LEU A 15 3.26 -0.05 -3.71
C LEU A 15 4.45 0.16 -2.78
N LYS A 16 5.20 -0.90 -2.52
CA LYS A 16 6.39 -0.83 -1.67
C LYS A 16 7.40 0.15 -2.24
N TYR A 17 7.66 0.09 -3.53
CA TYR A 17 8.60 0.99 -4.18
C TYR A 17 8.16 2.44 -4.07
N VAL A 18 6.88 2.71 -4.37
CA VAL A 18 6.36 4.07 -4.31
C VAL A 18 6.47 4.62 -2.89
N LEU A 19 6.05 3.83 -1.90
CA LEU A 19 6.06 4.27 -0.52
C LEU A 19 7.48 4.46 0.01
N ASP A 20 8.42 3.58 -0.36
CA ASP A 20 9.82 3.76 0.01
C ASP A 20 10.37 5.07 -0.53
N THR A 21 9.86 5.52 -1.66
CA THR A 21 10.29 6.78 -2.28
C THR A 21 9.68 7.99 -1.58
N LEU A 22 8.44 7.86 -1.12
CA LEU A 22 7.68 8.99 -0.56
C LEU A 22 7.94 9.24 0.93
N VAL A 23 8.12 8.18 1.71
CA VAL A 23 8.20 8.34 3.17
C VAL A 23 9.57 8.81 3.61
N GLU A 24 9.61 9.46 4.77
CA GLU A 24 10.85 9.85 5.41
C GLU A 24 11.24 8.88 6.51
N ASP A 25 10.25 8.34 7.23
CA ASP A 25 10.49 7.41 8.34
C ASP A 25 10.37 5.97 7.85
N HIS A 26 11.40 5.49 7.17
CA HIS A 26 11.39 4.16 6.56
C HIS A 26 11.25 3.04 7.58
N ASP A 27 11.79 3.23 8.78
CA ASP A 27 11.71 2.21 9.82
C ASP A 27 10.31 2.05 10.38
N GLN A 28 9.41 3.00 10.13
CA GLN A 28 8.00 2.88 10.53
C GLN A 28 7.10 2.46 9.37
N LEU A 29 7.66 2.36 8.18
CA LEU A 29 6.88 1.93 7.02
C LEU A 29 6.65 0.43 7.07
N VAL A 30 5.40 0.03 7.05
CA VAL A 30 5.02 -1.38 6.96
C VAL A 30 4.05 -1.54 5.81
N VAL A 31 4.38 -2.45 4.91
CA VAL A 31 3.49 -2.81 3.80
C VAL A 31 3.27 -4.30 3.87
N GLU A 32 2.04 -4.71 4.05
CA GLU A 32 1.68 -6.12 4.13
C GLU A 32 0.68 -6.46 3.05
N ALA A 33 0.68 -7.71 2.63
CA ALA A 33 -0.25 -8.18 1.62
C ALA A 33 -0.82 -9.51 2.06
N THR A 34 -2.15 -9.63 1.97
CA THR A 34 -2.84 -10.88 2.19
C THR A 34 -3.75 -11.16 1.02
N MET A 35 -4.09 -12.42 0.83
CA MET A 35 -4.96 -12.83 -0.25
C MET A 35 -6.04 -13.76 0.29
N ASP A 36 -7.28 -13.52 -0.09
CA ASP A 36 -8.40 -14.36 0.27
C ASP A 36 -9.35 -14.45 -0.93
N GLN A 37 -10.58 -14.93 -0.69
CA GLN A 37 -11.56 -15.09 -1.77
C GLN A 37 -11.97 -13.75 -2.38
N MET A 38 -11.80 -12.66 -1.65
CA MET A 38 -12.14 -11.31 -2.12
C MET A 38 -11.01 -10.67 -2.93
N GLY A 39 -9.85 -11.31 -2.99
CA GLY A 39 -8.71 -10.80 -3.72
C GLY A 39 -7.54 -10.45 -2.81
N VAL A 40 -6.71 -9.54 -3.27
CA VAL A 40 -5.51 -9.10 -2.55
C VAL A 40 -5.84 -7.87 -1.72
N LEU A 41 -5.43 -7.87 -0.46
CA LEU A 41 -5.53 -6.69 0.40
C LEU A 41 -4.12 -6.24 0.74
N LEU A 42 -3.78 -5.03 0.33
CA LEU A 42 -2.53 -4.39 0.68
C LEU A 42 -2.79 -3.45 1.85
N THR A 43 -2.04 -3.63 2.92
CA THR A 43 -2.20 -2.83 4.14
C THR A 43 -0.93 -2.02 4.36
N VAL A 44 -1.09 -0.73 4.61
CA VAL A 44 0.02 0.20 4.76
C VAL A 44 -0.07 0.90 6.10
N GLN A 45 1.08 0.97 6.77
CA GLN A 45 1.22 1.76 7.99
C GLN A 45 2.47 2.63 7.84
N VAL A 46 2.33 3.91 8.15
CA VAL A 46 3.43 4.87 8.11
C VAL A 46 3.43 5.68 9.40
N SER A 47 4.50 6.46 9.60
CA SER A 47 4.54 7.37 10.74
C SER A 47 3.49 8.46 10.59
N GLU A 48 3.12 9.08 11.71
CA GLU A 48 2.18 10.19 11.67
C GLU A 48 2.69 11.32 10.77
N ARG A 49 4.00 11.55 10.78
CA ARG A 49 4.61 12.57 9.95
C ARG A 49 4.44 12.29 8.46
N ASP A 50 4.51 11.03 8.08
CA ASP A 50 4.40 10.65 6.67
C ASP A 50 2.95 10.49 6.20
N MET A 51 2.01 10.44 7.13
CA MET A 51 0.60 10.22 6.78
C MET A 51 0.08 11.30 5.84
N GLY A 52 0.48 12.54 6.06
CA GLY A 52 0.06 13.65 5.20
C GLY A 52 0.51 13.49 3.76
N LYS A 53 1.73 13.00 3.56
CA LYS A 53 2.23 12.73 2.20
C LYS A 53 1.48 11.59 1.54
N LEU A 54 1.18 10.56 2.33
CA LEU A 54 0.49 9.39 1.81
C LEU A 54 -0.93 9.73 1.36
N ILE A 55 -1.64 10.49 2.16
CA ILE A 55 -3.00 10.89 1.81
C ILE A 55 -3.00 11.95 0.72
N GLY A 56 -2.08 12.92 0.85
CA GLY A 56 -1.99 14.02 -0.11
C GLY A 56 -3.12 15.00 0.05
N LYS A 57 -3.09 16.04 -0.77
CA LYS A 57 -4.09 17.09 -0.73
C LYS A 57 -5.44 16.52 -1.20
N ASN A 58 -6.46 16.66 -0.36
CA ASN A 58 -7.81 16.18 -0.66
C ASN A 58 -7.86 14.68 -0.99
N GLY A 59 -6.91 13.92 -0.41
CA GLY A 59 -6.87 12.48 -0.66
C GLY A 59 -6.38 12.08 -2.04
N GLN A 60 -5.73 12.98 -2.77
CA GLN A 60 -5.36 12.70 -4.16
C GLN A 60 -4.33 11.59 -4.29
N THR A 61 -3.35 11.55 -3.39
CA THR A 61 -2.30 10.54 -3.47
C THR A 61 -2.89 9.15 -3.27
N VAL A 62 -3.72 8.97 -2.24
CA VAL A 62 -4.34 7.69 -1.97
C VAL A 62 -5.25 7.28 -3.13
N LYS A 63 -6.03 8.22 -3.68
CA LYS A 63 -6.90 7.92 -4.81
C LYS A 63 -6.11 7.47 -6.02
N ALA A 64 -4.99 8.13 -6.30
CA ALA A 64 -4.14 7.75 -7.41
C ALA A 64 -3.57 6.35 -7.23
N LEU A 65 -3.12 6.03 -6.01
CA LEU A 65 -2.61 4.70 -5.71
C LEU A 65 -3.68 3.64 -5.90
N ARG A 66 -4.90 3.90 -5.41
CA ARG A 66 -6.00 2.96 -5.58
C ARG A 66 -6.34 2.72 -7.04
N THR A 67 -6.32 3.77 -7.84
CA THR A 67 -6.58 3.65 -9.27
C THR A 67 -5.53 2.79 -9.95
N LEU A 68 -4.25 3.05 -9.66
CA LEU A 68 -3.17 2.28 -10.27
C LEU A 68 -3.20 0.81 -9.82
N LEU A 69 -3.49 0.57 -8.55
CA LEU A 69 -3.58 -0.79 -8.03
C LEU A 69 -4.75 -1.55 -8.67
N ARG A 70 -5.85 -0.87 -8.94
CA ARG A 70 -6.98 -1.50 -9.62
C ARG A 70 -6.58 -1.93 -11.03
N ILE A 71 -5.84 -1.09 -11.73
CA ILE A 71 -5.36 -1.41 -13.08
C ILE A 71 -4.40 -2.59 -13.03
N ILE A 72 -3.47 -2.58 -12.08
CA ILE A 72 -2.52 -3.68 -11.91
C ILE A 72 -3.26 -4.98 -11.62
N GLY A 73 -4.24 -4.92 -10.73
CA GLY A 73 -5.05 -6.08 -10.40
C GLY A 73 -5.81 -6.62 -11.61
N GLY A 74 -6.36 -5.73 -12.42
CA GLY A 74 -7.07 -6.13 -13.63
C GLY A 74 -6.17 -6.89 -14.59
N THR A 75 -4.93 -6.46 -14.73
CA THR A 75 -3.95 -7.16 -15.57
C THR A 75 -3.69 -8.57 -15.05
N ALA A 76 -3.71 -8.76 -13.76
CA ALA A 76 -3.47 -10.06 -13.12
C ALA A 76 -4.77 -10.83 -12.88
N SER A 77 -5.90 -10.33 -13.32
CA SER A 77 -7.22 -10.91 -13.08
C SER A 77 -7.51 -11.08 -11.58
N GLN A 78 -7.06 -10.13 -10.79
CA GLN A 78 -7.21 -10.14 -9.33
C GLN A 78 -7.75 -8.80 -8.87
N ARG A 79 -8.61 -8.82 -7.84
CA ARG A 79 -9.01 -7.58 -7.19
C ARG A 79 -7.92 -7.19 -6.20
N VAL A 80 -7.48 -5.95 -6.25
CA VAL A 80 -6.47 -5.43 -5.33
C VAL A 80 -7.06 -4.24 -4.58
N ASN A 81 -7.09 -4.34 -3.27
CA ASN A 81 -7.61 -3.30 -2.39
C ASN A 81 -6.49 -2.74 -1.53
N LEU A 82 -6.60 -1.47 -1.19
CA LEU A 82 -5.62 -0.77 -0.37
C LEU A 82 -6.28 -0.28 0.91
N LYS A 83 -5.69 -0.65 2.04
CA LYS A 83 -6.13 -0.17 3.35
C LYS A 83 -4.98 0.54 4.03
N ILE A 84 -5.24 1.75 4.50
CA ILE A 84 -4.24 2.54 5.21
C ILE A 84 -4.62 2.56 6.68
N LEU A 85 -3.68 2.09 7.52
CA LEU A 85 -3.87 2.07 8.96
C LEU A 85 -3.44 3.40 9.55
N GLU A 86 -4.17 3.87 10.56
CA GLU A 86 -3.76 5.06 11.26
C GLU A 86 -2.54 4.75 12.13
N PRO A 87 -1.61 5.70 12.28
CA PRO A 87 -0.46 5.50 13.16
C PRO A 87 -0.92 5.29 14.59
N LEU A 88 -0.17 4.47 15.32
CA LEU A 88 -0.41 4.31 16.74
C LEU A 88 -0.10 5.63 17.44
N LYS A 89 -1.02 6.08 18.26
CA LYS A 89 -0.80 7.28 19.05
C LYS A 89 -0.22 6.90 20.40
N PRO A 90 0.76 7.65 20.89
CA PRO A 90 1.32 7.38 22.20
C PRO A 90 0.31 7.59 23.33
#